data_a7220031da5ed7c5bfea7767a253d65f
#
_entry.id   a7220031da5ed7c5bfea7767a253d65f
#
_cell.length_a   1.000
_cell.length_b   1.000
_cell.length_c   1.000
_cell.angle_alpha   90.00
_cell.angle_beta   90.00
_cell.angle_gamma   90.00
#
_symmetry.space_group_name_H-M   'P 1'
#
loop_
_entity.id
_entity.type
_entity.pdbx_description
1 polymer ?
#
loop_
_entity_poly.entity_id
_entity_poly.type
_entity_poly.pdbx_seq_one_letter_code
_entity_poly.pdbx_strand_id
1 'polypeptide(L)'
;MPPRILIVDDSSLVRHLLRQCFESEPGWQVSGEACNGEEGIEKAQEVHPNFIVLDLSMPVMNGLDAAKILSKLMPAVPVVMFTSFTTSNLESEALAAGIRRVIMKSGPLAELVGCVRALVKDAA
;
A
#
# COMPACT_ATOMS: atom_id res chain seq x y z
N MET A 1 3.56 -11.78 13.99
CA MET A 1 2.20 -11.40 13.58
C MET A 1 2.05 -11.53 12.09
N PRO A 2 1.03 -12.24 11.61
CA PRO A 2 0.77 -12.28 10.18
C PRO A 2 0.32 -10.90 9.71
N PRO A 3 0.67 -10.52 8.47
CA PRO A 3 0.29 -9.23 7.94
C PRO A 3 -1.22 -9.05 7.80
N ARG A 4 -1.70 -7.87 8.15
CA ARG A 4 -3.05 -7.40 7.86
C ARG A 4 -2.91 -6.22 6.91
N ILE A 5 -3.31 -6.41 5.67
CA ILE A 5 -2.97 -5.52 4.58
C ILE A 5 -4.18 -4.73 4.11
N LEU A 6 -4.01 -3.42 3.96
CA LEU A 6 -4.98 -2.55 3.30
C LEU A 6 -4.51 -2.30 1.88
N ILE A 7 -5.39 -2.49 0.91
CA ILE A 7 -5.11 -2.25 -0.51
C ILE A 7 -5.88 -1.01 -0.96
N VAL A 8 -5.16 -0.02 -1.47
CA VAL A 8 -5.75 1.24 -1.95
C VAL A 8 -5.37 1.41 -3.42
N ASP A 9 -6.33 1.19 -4.31
CA ASP A 9 -6.13 1.24 -5.76
C ASP A 9 -7.51 1.45 -6.41
N ASP A 10 -7.60 2.31 -7.41
CA ASP A 10 -8.87 2.56 -8.07
C ASP A 10 -9.30 1.46 -9.05
N SER A 11 -8.40 0.53 -9.37
CA SER A 11 -8.71 -0.61 -10.22
C SER A 11 -9.21 -1.80 -9.40
N SER A 12 -10.47 -2.17 -9.59
CA SER A 12 -11.03 -3.34 -8.93
C SER A 12 -10.32 -4.63 -9.34
N LEU A 13 -9.83 -4.69 -10.57
CA LEU A 13 -9.05 -5.84 -11.04
C LEU A 13 -7.74 -5.97 -10.28
N VAL A 14 -7.01 -4.88 -10.11
CA VAL A 14 -5.74 -4.88 -9.37
C VAL A 14 -5.99 -5.28 -7.90
N ARG A 15 -7.02 -4.70 -7.27
CA ARG A 15 -7.36 -5.07 -5.88
C ARG A 15 -7.66 -6.57 -5.76
N HIS A 16 -8.41 -7.13 -6.71
CA HIS A 16 -8.74 -8.55 -6.70
C HIS A 16 -7.48 -9.42 -6.84
N LEU A 17 -6.60 -9.08 -7.77
CA LEU A 17 -5.35 -9.80 -7.98
C LEU A 17 -4.45 -9.74 -6.76
N LEU A 18 -4.33 -8.58 -6.14
CA LEU A 18 -3.53 -8.42 -4.93
C LEU A 18 -4.11 -9.19 -3.75
N ARG A 19 -5.44 -9.16 -3.60
CA ARG A 19 -6.10 -9.94 -2.55
C ARG A 19 -5.79 -11.44 -2.71
N GLN A 20 -5.94 -11.97 -3.91
CA GLN A 20 -5.63 -13.38 -4.18
C GLN A 20 -4.17 -13.69 -3.88
N CYS A 21 -3.28 -12.81 -4.31
CA CYS A 21 -1.85 -12.98 -4.10
C CYS A 21 -1.49 -13.00 -2.61
N PHE A 22 -1.95 -12.02 -1.84
CA PHE A 22 -1.64 -11.93 -0.42
C PHE A 22 -2.30 -13.04 0.38
N GLU A 23 -3.56 -13.35 0.10
CA GLU A 23 -4.28 -14.38 0.86
C GLU A 23 -3.86 -15.80 0.52
N SER A 24 -3.06 -16.00 -0.53
CA SER A 24 -2.44 -17.29 -0.79
C SER A 24 -1.25 -17.57 0.16
N GLU A 25 -0.74 -16.54 0.82
CA GLU A 25 0.31 -16.72 1.83
C GLU A 25 -0.31 -17.18 3.15
N PRO A 26 0.26 -18.18 3.82
CA PRO A 26 -0.35 -18.71 5.05
C PRO A 26 -0.52 -17.66 6.14
N GLY A 27 -1.75 -17.46 6.58
CA GLY A 27 -2.08 -16.54 7.67
C GLY A 27 -2.21 -15.07 7.28
N TRP A 28 -1.87 -14.69 6.05
CA TRP A 28 -1.98 -13.30 5.62
C TRP A 28 -3.44 -12.93 5.36
N GLN A 29 -3.80 -11.70 5.72
CA GLN A 29 -5.17 -11.22 5.61
C GLN A 29 -5.20 -9.87 4.92
N VAL A 30 -6.12 -9.69 3.96
CA VAL A 30 -6.46 -8.38 3.44
C VAL A 30 -7.59 -7.84 4.31
N SER A 31 -7.26 -6.85 5.13
CA SER A 31 -8.20 -6.31 6.12
C SER A 31 -9.16 -5.28 5.54
N GLY A 32 -8.88 -4.75 4.36
CA GLY A 32 -9.75 -3.80 3.69
C GLY A 32 -9.26 -3.42 2.31
N GLU A 33 -10.14 -2.79 1.55
CA GLU A 33 -9.84 -2.25 0.23
C GLU A 33 -10.44 -0.86 0.11
N ALA A 34 -9.79 0.01 -0.66
CA ALA A 34 -10.28 1.35 -0.94
C ALA A 34 -9.97 1.72 -2.40
N CYS A 35 -10.77 2.59 -2.99
CA CYS A 35 -10.65 2.95 -4.40
C CYS A 35 -10.07 4.35 -4.65
N ASN A 36 -9.74 5.09 -3.61
CA ASN A 36 -9.05 6.37 -3.72
C ASN A 36 -8.36 6.69 -2.40
N GLY A 37 -7.56 7.77 -2.40
CA GLY A 37 -6.76 8.12 -1.21
C GLY A 37 -7.59 8.50 0.01
N GLU A 38 -8.68 9.23 -0.19
CA GLU A 38 -9.55 9.63 0.91
C GLU A 38 -10.20 8.42 1.58
N GLU A 39 -10.76 7.51 0.79
CA GLU A 39 -11.34 6.27 1.28
C GLU A 39 -10.27 5.39 1.94
N GLY A 40 -9.05 5.41 1.39
CA GLY A 40 -7.91 4.70 1.97
C GLY A 40 -7.59 5.16 3.39
N ILE A 41 -7.61 6.45 3.61
CA ILE A 41 -7.37 7.03 4.95
C ILE A 41 -8.48 6.62 5.92
N GLU A 42 -9.74 6.73 5.49
CA GLU A 42 -10.87 6.33 6.31
C GLU A 42 -10.81 4.84 6.66
N LYS A 43 -10.54 4.01 5.67
CA LYS A 43 -10.46 2.56 5.85
C LYS A 43 -9.29 2.18 6.76
N ALA A 44 -8.15 2.84 6.64
CA ALA A 44 -6.99 2.59 7.51
C ALA A 44 -7.33 2.83 8.98
N GLN A 45 -8.05 3.92 9.26
CA GLN A 45 -8.48 4.23 10.63
C GLN A 45 -9.50 3.24 11.16
N GLU A 46 -10.31 2.67 10.27
CA GLU A 46 -11.33 1.68 10.62
C GLU A 46 -10.73 0.30 10.91
N VAL A 47 -9.83 -0.18 10.04
CA VAL A 47 -9.34 -1.56 10.09
C VAL A 47 -7.98 -1.74 10.76
N HIS A 48 -7.26 -0.66 11.01
CA HIS A 48 -5.94 -0.67 11.67
C HIS A 48 -4.98 -1.70 11.02
N PRO A 49 -4.62 -1.51 9.74
CA PRO A 49 -3.73 -2.46 9.07
C PRO A 49 -2.31 -2.32 9.61
N ASN A 50 -1.49 -3.35 9.39
CA ASN A 50 -0.06 -3.25 9.68
C ASN A 50 0.80 -3.13 8.40
N PHE A 51 0.16 -3.00 7.25
CA PHE A 51 0.81 -2.72 5.97
C PHE A 51 -0.20 -2.11 5.01
N ILE A 52 0.22 -1.10 4.23
CA ILE A 52 -0.64 -0.44 3.25
C ILE A 52 0.02 -0.46 1.88
N VAL A 53 -0.68 -0.98 0.88
CA VAL A 53 -0.32 -0.90 -0.54
C VAL A 53 -1.14 0.21 -1.17
N LEU A 54 -0.49 1.17 -1.81
CA LEU A 54 -1.10 2.41 -2.25
C LEU A 54 -0.71 2.73 -3.68
N ASP A 55 -1.70 2.89 -4.55
CA ASP A 55 -1.47 3.35 -5.92
C ASP A 55 -1.21 4.87 -5.93
N LEU A 56 -0.46 5.34 -6.92
CA LEU A 56 -0.19 6.76 -7.10
C LEU A 56 -1.37 7.51 -7.71
N SER A 57 -1.84 7.03 -8.87
CA SER A 57 -2.84 7.74 -9.66
C SER A 57 -4.25 7.25 -9.36
N MET A 58 -4.99 8.05 -8.61
CA MET A 58 -6.36 7.74 -8.20
C MET A 58 -7.20 9.01 -8.24
N PRO A 59 -8.53 8.89 -8.44
CA PRO A 59 -9.41 10.05 -8.34
C PRO A 59 -9.54 10.52 -6.90
N VAL A 60 -10.06 11.71 -6.70
CA VAL A 60 -10.34 12.36 -5.40
C VAL A 60 -9.05 12.74 -4.66
N MET A 61 -8.19 11.79 -4.35
CA MET A 61 -6.92 12.03 -3.68
C MET A 61 -5.90 11.00 -4.17
N ASN A 62 -4.76 11.47 -4.67
CA ASN A 62 -3.70 10.59 -5.15
C ASN A 62 -2.91 9.94 -4.01
N GLY A 63 -2.04 8.99 -4.37
CA GLY A 63 -1.28 8.23 -3.39
C GLY A 63 -0.27 9.04 -2.61
N LEU A 64 0.36 10.05 -3.22
CA LEU A 64 1.34 10.88 -2.51
C LEU A 64 0.66 11.68 -1.40
N ASP A 65 -0.48 12.31 -1.71
CA ASP A 65 -1.22 13.09 -0.74
C ASP A 65 -1.77 12.21 0.38
N ALA A 66 -2.29 11.03 0.02
CA ALA A 66 -2.77 10.08 1.02
C ALA A 66 -1.65 9.61 1.94
N ALA A 67 -0.46 9.33 1.38
CA ALA A 67 0.69 8.87 2.17
C ALA A 67 1.15 9.92 3.18
N LYS A 68 1.14 11.19 2.80
CA LYS A 68 1.50 12.28 3.72
C LYS A 68 0.60 12.28 4.95
N ILE A 69 -0.69 12.07 4.74
CA ILE A 69 -1.67 12.02 5.84
C ILE A 69 -1.49 10.75 6.66
N LEU A 70 -1.38 9.59 5.99
CA LEU A 70 -1.20 8.31 6.66
C LEU A 70 0.08 8.26 7.50
N SER A 71 1.16 8.87 7.01
CA SER A 71 2.42 8.88 7.76
C SER A 71 2.33 9.69 9.06
N LYS A 72 1.42 10.66 9.12
CA LYS A 72 1.15 11.41 10.36
C LYS A 72 0.21 10.67 11.29
N LEU A 73 -0.80 10.02 10.73
CA LEU A 73 -1.80 9.29 11.53
C LEU A 73 -1.27 7.95 12.04
N MET A 74 -0.46 7.27 11.23
CA MET A 74 0.01 5.91 11.49
C MET A 74 1.50 5.77 11.17
N PRO A 75 2.38 6.47 11.88
CA PRO A 75 3.81 6.52 11.52
C PRO A 75 4.50 5.15 11.61
N ALA A 76 3.96 4.21 12.38
CA ALA A 76 4.54 2.87 12.52
C ALA A 76 4.12 1.91 11.41
N VAL A 77 3.09 2.26 10.63
CA VAL A 77 2.57 1.38 9.58
C VAL A 77 3.33 1.65 8.27
N PRO A 78 4.03 0.65 7.72
CA PRO A 78 4.72 0.83 6.44
C PRO A 78 3.72 1.00 5.30
N VAL A 79 3.99 2.00 4.45
CA VAL A 79 3.23 2.29 3.24
C VAL A 79 4.16 2.07 2.05
N VAL A 80 3.72 1.26 1.11
CA VAL A 80 4.46 0.96 -0.12
C VAL A 80 3.60 1.38 -1.31
N MET A 81 4.22 2.09 -2.25
CA MET A 81 3.54 2.50 -3.47
C MET A 81 3.68 1.40 -4.53
N PHE A 82 2.56 1.06 -5.15
CA PHE A 82 2.50 0.06 -6.22
C PHE A 82 1.82 0.71 -7.41
N THR A 83 2.61 1.06 -8.45
CA THR A 83 2.15 1.96 -9.50
C THR A 83 2.63 1.56 -10.89
N SER A 84 1.84 1.95 -11.90
CA SER A 84 2.22 1.81 -13.31
C SER A 84 3.00 3.02 -13.82
N PHE A 85 2.99 4.11 -13.07
CA PHE A 85 3.61 5.36 -13.51
C PHE A 85 4.88 5.65 -12.75
N THR A 86 5.88 6.16 -13.47
CA THR A 86 7.09 6.67 -12.84
C THR A 86 7.43 8.02 -13.45
N THR A 87 7.94 8.91 -12.60
CA THR A 87 8.50 10.18 -13.02
C THR A 87 9.93 10.25 -12.49
N SER A 88 10.72 11.19 -13.02
CA SER A 88 12.12 11.34 -12.57
C SER A 88 12.25 11.62 -11.08
N ASN A 89 11.22 12.19 -10.46
CA ASN A 89 11.26 12.60 -9.05
C ASN A 89 10.41 11.73 -8.15
N LEU A 90 9.80 10.65 -8.68
CA LEU A 90 8.81 9.89 -7.91
C LEU A 90 9.40 9.29 -6.63
N GLU A 91 10.58 8.70 -6.71
CA GLU A 91 11.18 8.08 -5.51
C GLU A 91 11.46 9.09 -4.42
N SER A 92 12.00 10.27 -4.76
CA SER A 92 12.25 11.29 -3.74
C SER A 92 10.97 11.89 -3.19
N GLU A 93 9.95 12.08 -4.03
CA GLU A 93 8.64 12.54 -3.58
C GLU A 93 7.98 11.51 -2.66
N ALA A 94 8.11 10.22 -3.00
CA ALA A 94 7.55 9.14 -2.20
C ALA A 94 8.22 9.07 -0.82
N LEU A 95 9.54 9.14 -0.77
CA LEU A 95 10.26 9.17 0.50
C LEU A 95 9.84 10.37 1.36
N ALA A 96 9.72 11.54 0.75
CA ALA A 96 9.28 12.74 1.46
C ALA A 96 7.85 12.61 2.00
N ALA A 97 7.02 11.79 1.36
CA ALA A 97 5.65 11.52 1.79
C ALA A 97 5.55 10.41 2.84
N GLY A 98 6.66 9.77 3.19
CA GLY A 98 6.68 8.68 4.16
C GLY A 98 6.53 7.29 3.57
N ILE A 99 6.55 7.17 2.24
CA ILE A 99 6.48 5.88 1.55
C ILE A 99 7.83 5.18 1.65
N ARG A 100 7.81 3.90 2.02
CA ARG A 100 9.02 3.10 2.23
C ARG A 100 9.65 2.62 0.94
N ARG A 101 8.84 2.22 -0.05
CA ARG A 101 9.32 1.74 -1.34
C ARG A 101 8.31 2.04 -2.43
N VAL A 102 8.83 2.16 -3.66
CA VAL A 102 8.01 2.26 -4.87
C VAL A 102 8.25 1.01 -5.69
N ILE A 103 7.20 0.27 -5.97
CA ILE A 103 7.23 -0.97 -6.74
C ILE A 103 6.38 -0.79 -7.98
N MET A 104 6.92 -1.20 -9.13
CA MET A 104 6.21 -1.07 -10.41
C MET A 104 5.24 -2.21 -10.62
N LYS A 105 4.03 -1.90 -11.11
CA LYS A 105 3.01 -2.91 -11.45
C LYS A 105 3.47 -3.83 -12.59
N SER A 106 4.42 -3.39 -13.42
CA SER A 106 4.97 -4.18 -14.50
C SER A 106 5.92 -5.28 -14.04
N GLY A 107 6.38 -5.22 -12.79
CA GLY A 107 7.27 -6.24 -12.22
C GLY A 107 6.50 -7.43 -11.66
N PRO A 108 7.24 -8.45 -11.19
CA PRO A 108 6.60 -9.64 -10.61
C PRO A 108 5.96 -9.32 -9.26
N LEU A 109 4.79 -9.91 -8.99
CA LEU A 109 4.10 -9.74 -7.70
C LEU A 109 4.92 -10.28 -6.52
N ALA A 110 5.84 -11.22 -6.79
CA ALA A 110 6.74 -11.73 -5.75
C ALA A 110 7.59 -10.63 -5.10
N GLU A 111 7.91 -9.56 -5.84
CA GLU A 111 8.64 -8.42 -5.29
C GLU A 111 7.81 -7.71 -4.22
N LEU A 112 6.53 -7.52 -4.48
CA LEU A 112 5.62 -6.90 -3.51
C LEU A 112 5.42 -7.80 -2.29
N VAL A 113 5.24 -9.09 -2.51
CA VAL A 113 5.10 -10.07 -1.41
C VAL A 113 6.37 -10.07 -0.53
N GLY A 114 7.53 -10.08 -1.15
CA GLY A 114 8.81 -10.00 -0.43
C GLY A 114 8.94 -8.72 0.40
N CYS A 115 8.46 -7.62 -0.14
CA CYS A 115 8.45 -6.34 0.56
C CYS A 115 7.56 -6.38 1.80
N VAL A 116 6.38 -6.98 1.70
CA VAL A 116 5.49 -7.15 2.86
C VAL A 116 6.19 -7.96 3.94
N ARG A 117 6.79 -9.09 3.57
CA ARG A 117 7.52 -9.94 4.55
C ARG A 117 8.60 -9.15 5.29
N ALA A 118 9.39 -8.37 4.54
CA ALA A 118 10.50 -7.64 5.13
C ALA A 118 10.02 -6.53 6.08
N LEU A 119 9.03 -5.74 5.65
CA LEU A 119 8.60 -4.57 6.40
C LEU A 119 7.70 -4.90 7.59
N VAL A 120 6.83 -5.89 7.47
CA VAL A 120 5.97 -6.31 8.59
C VAL A 120 6.80 -7.03 9.66
N LYS A 121 7.76 -7.85 9.25
CA LYS A 121 8.66 -8.52 10.17
C LYS A 121 9.46 -7.50 11.00
N ASP A 122 9.95 -6.44 10.35
CA ASP A 122 10.70 -5.39 11.02
C ASP A 122 9.82 -4.60 11.98
N ALA A 123 8.53 -4.44 11.67
CA ALA A 123 7.57 -3.73 12.50
C ALA A 123 7.11 -4.53 13.71
N ALA A 124 7.27 -5.84 13.63
CA ALA A 124 6.87 -6.72 14.73
C ALA A 124 7.96 -6.78 15.82
#